data_9ffc435c5b87dfd9e2e69108a3102a5b
#
_entry.id   9ffc435c5b87dfd9e2e69108a3102a5b
#
_cell.length_a   1.000
_cell.length_b   1.000
_cell.length_c   1.000
_cell.angle_alpha   90.00
_cell.angle_beta   90.00
_cell.angle_gamma   90.00
#
_symmetry.space_group_name_H-M   'P 1'
#
loop_
_entity.id
_entity.type
_entity.pdbx_description
1 polymer ?
#
loop_
_entity_poly.entity_id
_entity_poly.type
_entity_poly.pdbx_seq_one_letter_code
_entity_poly.pdbx_strand_id
1 'polypeptide(L)'
;IYASNEPKSVLARDLGDCRDNLRNSRSVFLIVGKENKEPMGQNLSFRKNNRRKKKKKLQMKKKNHLKFTNRSKKLKFEKKNYHITKNSLILAGEILCVCLVAVLLIAFFGHRVSNAGDAMSPTIENGEVVLVDRLIVDMKTPSRGTVVAFRPDGNREVHLLIRRIVGLPGETIQIKDGTVYINGKEQKKHIHVSEIKDAGIASDEIKLGKDEYFVLGDNEESGEDSRSETVGVVKADEIYGKVWFNVSSGEHFGFVKR
;
A
#
# COMPACT_ATOMS: atom_id res chain seq x y z
N ILE A 1 55.37 17.63 0.49
CA ILE A 1 56.09 16.42 0.04
C ILE A 1 55.38 15.22 0.60
N TYR A 2 54.77 14.47 -0.23
CA TYR A 2 54.18 13.11 -0.30
C TYR A 2 52.73 13.22 -0.76
N ALA A 3 52.38 13.13 -2.02
CA ALA A 3 52.34 12.07 -3.00
C ALA A 3 51.22 11.04 -2.68
N SER A 4 50.11 11.19 -3.42
CA SER A 4 49.30 10.25 -4.19
C SER A 4 49.41 8.76 -3.86
N ASN A 5 48.26 8.14 -3.62
CA ASN A 5 47.95 6.82 -4.21
C ASN A 5 46.46 6.58 -4.20
N GLU A 6 45.82 6.80 -5.34
CA GLU A 6 44.57 6.13 -5.68
C GLU A 6 44.86 4.71 -6.16
N PRO A 7 44.03 3.71 -5.85
CA PRO A 7 43.86 2.56 -6.71
C PRO A 7 42.57 2.68 -7.55
N LYS A 8 42.75 3.01 -8.82
CA LYS A 8 41.83 2.64 -9.90
C LYS A 8 41.78 1.12 -9.97
N SER A 9 40.59 0.54 -9.92
CA SER A 9 40.18 -0.73 -10.51
C SER A 9 39.18 -1.50 -9.63
N VAL A 10 37.91 -1.08 -9.64
CA VAL A 10 36.76 -1.99 -9.50
C VAL A 10 35.56 -1.35 -10.22
N LEU A 11 35.61 -1.32 -11.54
CA LEU A 11 34.48 -0.88 -12.35
C LEU A 11 34.52 -1.58 -13.70
N ALA A 12 34.43 -2.91 -13.68
CA ALA A 12 34.22 -3.70 -14.89
C ALA A 12 33.91 -5.16 -14.54
N ARG A 13 32.79 -5.46 -13.88
CA ARG A 13 32.30 -6.85 -13.74
C ARG A 13 30.81 -6.99 -13.44
N ASP A 14 29.95 -6.08 -13.88
CA ASP A 14 28.49 -6.30 -13.73
C ASP A 14 27.68 -5.80 -14.95
N LEU A 15 28.18 -5.99 -16.16
CA LEU A 15 27.42 -5.73 -17.38
C LEU A 15 27.22 -6.98 -18.26
N GLY A 16 27.40 -8.19 -17.70
CA GLY A 16 27.28 -9.46 -18.42
C GLY A 16 25.94 -10.20 -18.32
N ASP A 17 25.11 -9.90 -17.34
CA ASP A 17 23.99 -10.79 -16.97
C ASP A 17 22.59 -10.30 -17.36
N CYS A 18 22.47 -9.23 -18.10
CA CYS A 18 21.17 -8.73 -18.59
C CYS A 18 20.82 -9.10 -20.04
N ARG A 19 21.63 -9.92 -20.74
CA ARG A 19 21.37 -10.28 -22.14
C ARG A 19 20.76 -11.66 -22.36
N ASP A 20 20.76 -12.54 -21.39
CA ASP A 20 20.29 -13.92 -21.58
C ASP A 20 18.82 -14.16 -21.21
N ASN A 21 18.13 -13.18 -20.62
CA ASN A 21 16.72 -13.32 -20.25
C ASN A 21 15.71 -12.86 -21.33
N LEU A 22 16.18 -12.40 -22.48
CA LEU A 22 15.31 -12.00 -23.61
C LEU A 22 15.27 -13.01 -24.77
N ARG A 23 15.92 -14.17 -24.63
CA ARG A 23 15.94 -15.21 -25.68
C ARG A 23 14.96 -16.37 -25.46
N ASN A 24 14.30 -16.46 -24.31
CA ASN A 24 13.45 -17.61 -24.00
C ASN A 24 11.93 -17.35 -24.13
N SER A 25 11.52 -16.22 -24.67
CA SER A 25 10.10 -15.91 -24.91
C SER A 25 9.68 -15.92 -26.39
N ARG A 26 10.46 -16.54 -27.28
CA ARG A 26 10.16 -16.60 -28.72
C ARG A 26 10.02 -18.00 -29.31
N SER A 27 9.71 -19.01 -28.54
CA SER A 27 9.56 -20.37 -29.03
C SER A 27 8.20 -21.03 -28.79
N VAL A 28 7.12 -20.26 -28.84
CA VAL A 28 5.75 -20.84 -28.89
C VAL A 28 4.92 -20.07 -29.92
N PHE A 29 5.26 -20.18 -31.20
CA PHE A 29 4.34 -19.91 -32.31
C PHE A 29 5.01 -20.23 -33.63
N LEU A 30 5.20 -21.53 -33.96
CA LEU A 30 5.45 -21.99 -35.30
C LEU A 30 5.19 -23.50 -35.40
N ILE A 31 3.94 -23.86 -35.41
CA ILE A 31 3.46 -25.12 -36.00
C ILE A 31 2.23 -24.74 -36.82
N VAL A 32 2.37 -24.69 -38.09
CA VAL A 32 1.42 -25.10 -39.14
C VAL A 32 1.99 -24.59 -40.47
N GLY A 33 2.29 -25.50 -41.39
CA GLY A 33 2.64 -25.16 -42.77
C GLY A 33 3.56 -26.18 -43.39
N LYS A 34 3.15 -27.44 -43.50
CA LYS A 34 3.78 -28.38 -44.46
C LYS A 34 3.10 -28.22 -45.80
N GLU A 35 3.72 -27.51 -46.70
CA GLU A 35 3.45 -27.60 -48.13
C GLU A 35 3.99 -28.91 -48.68
N ASN A 36 3.09 -29.77 -49.17
CA ASN A 36 3.43 -30.90 -50.02
C ASN A 36 3.53 -30.42 -51.46
N LYS A 37 4.73 -30.37 -51.99
CA LYS A 37 5.00 -30.30 -53.43
C LYS A 37 4.97 -31.72 -53.97
N GLU A 38 4.06 -32.02 -54.88
CA GLU A 38 4.14 -33.15 -55.74
C GLU A 38 4.47 -32.76 -57.20
N PRO A 39 5.22 -33.58 -57.92
CA PRO A 39 5.84 -33.18 -59.17
C PRO A 39 4.94 -33.35 -60.38
N MET A 40 5.18 -32.48 -61.34
CA MET A 40 4.61 -32.42 -62.70
C MET A 40 5.08 -33.60 -63.54
N GLY A 41 4.14 -34.34 -64.13
CA GLY A 41 4.47 -35.35 -65.14
C GLY A 41 3.23 -35.93 -65.82
N GLN A 42 2.92 -35.36 -66.98
CA GLN A 42 2.36 -36.00 -68.19
C GLN A 42 1.24 -37.05 -68.07
N ASN A 43 0.06 -36.73 -68.63
CA ASN A 43 -0.46 -37.48 -69.76
C ASN A 43 -1.77 -36.83 -70.29
N LEU A 44 -1.58 -36.27 -71.50
CA LEU A 44 -2.67 -35.93 -72.40
C LEU A 44 -3.19 -37.20 -73.04
N SER A 45 -4.39 -37.65 -72.70
CA SER A 45 -5.15 -38.53 -73.54
C SER A 45 -6.62 -38.15 -73.55
N PHE A 46 -7.08 -37.98 -74.76
CA PHE A 46 -8.39 -37.64 -75.26
C PHE A 46 -9.49 -38.52 -74.71
N ARG A 47 -10.54 -37.89 -74.09
CA ARG A 47 -11.89 -38.49 -74.03
C ARG A 47 -12.99 -37.46 -74.18
N LYS A 48 -13.37 -37.27 -75.42
CA LYS A 48 -14.38 -36.30 -75.89
C LYS A 48 -15.83 -36.70 -75.61
N ASN A 49 -16.15 -37.72 -74.80
CA ASN A 49 -17.51 -38.29 -74.72
C ASN A 49 -18.23 -38.16 -73.37
N ASN A 50 -17.68 -37.47 -72.41
CA ASN A 50 -18.33 -37.34 -71.10
C ASN A 50 -18.92 -35.96 -70.76
N ARG A 51 -18.88 -35.02 -71.72
CA ARG A 51 -19.39 -33.65 -71.44
C ARG A 51 -20.90 -33.55 -71.39
N ARG A 52 -21.65 -34.44 -72.08
CA ARG A 52 -23.15 -34.38 -72.07
C ARG A 52 -23.77 -34.96 -70.79
N LYS A 53 -23.19 -36.00 -70.20
CA LYS A 53 -23.69 -36.57 -68.92
C LYS A 53 -23.38 -35.70 -67.71
N LYS A 54 -22.24 -34.98 -67.72
CA LYS A 54 -21.87 -34.08 -66.63
C LYS A 54 -22.72 -32.81 -66.59
N LYS A 55 -23.18 -32.28 -67.75
CA LYS A 55 -24.09 -31.14 -67.78
C LYS A 55 -25.48 -31.42 -67.22
N LYS A 56 -26.06 -32.64 -67.50
CA LYS A 56 -27.36 -33.05 -66.91
C LYS A 56 -27.26 -33.27 -65.39
N LYS A 57 -26.16 -33.81 -64.88
CA LYS A 57 -25.97 -34.02 -63.41
C LYS A 57 -25.71 -32.70 -62.68
N LEU A 58 -25.12 -31.71 -63.32
CA LEU A 58 -24.92 -30.38 -62.76
C LEU A 58 -26.22 -29.55 -62.75
N GLN A 59 -27.13 -29.77 -63.75
CA GLN A 59 -28.41 -29.09 -63.73
C GLN A 59 -29.40 -29.70 -62.72
N MET A 60 -29.33 -31.00 -62.43
CA MET A 60 -30.11 -31.59 -61.37
C MET A 60 -29.63 -31.22 -59.96
N LYS A 61 -28.33 -30.99 -59.79
CA LYS A 61 -27.78 -30.46 -58.55
C LYS A 61 -28.11 -28.99 -58.30
N LYS A 62 -28.40 -28.21 -59.35
CA LYS A 62 -28.83 -26.82 -59.22
C LYS A 62 -30.29 -26.64 -58.84
N LYS A 63 -31.14 -27.68 -58.97
CA LYS A 63 -32.56 -27.65 -58.56
C LYS A 63 -32.76 -27.98 -57.08
N ASN A 64 -31.77 -28.55 -56.40
CA ASN A 64 -31.76 -28.63 -54.94
C ASN A 64 -31.11 -27.42 -54.34
N HIS A 65 -31.41 -26.25 -54.87
CA HIS A 65 -31.05 -24.97 -54.30
C HIS A 65 -31.66 -24.92 -52.89
N LEU A 66 -30.74 -24.90 -51.94
CA LEU A 66 -30.88 -24.37 -50.63
C LEU A 66 -32.17 -23.56 -50.46
N LYS A 67 -33.21 -24.19 -49.95
CA LYS A 67 -34.28 -23.45 -49.30
C LYS A 67 -33.60 -22.88 -48.05
N PHE A 68 -33.09 -21.67 -48.17
CA PHE A 68 -32.81 -20.83 -47.01
C PHE A 68 -34.16 -20.62 -46.33
N THR A 69 -34.52 -21.54 -45.46
CA THR A 69 -35.53 -21.25 -44.48
C THR A 69 -34.92 -20.16 -43.62
N ASN A 70 -35.31 -18.91 -43.84
CA ASN A 70 -35.18 -17.83 -42.92
C ASN A 70 -35.89 -18.22 -41.61
N ARG A 71 -35.33 -19.23 -40.93
CA ARG A 71 -35.60 -19.47 -39.54
C ARG A 71 -34.75 -18.46 -38.79
N SER A 72 -35.18 -17.21 -38.84
CA SER A 72 -34.79 -16.27 -37.79
C SER A 72 -35.24 -16.93 -36.48
N LYS A 73 -34.36 -17.69 -35.86
CA LYS A 73 -34.51 -18.01 -34.45
C LYS A 73 -34.50 -16.65 -33.76
N LYS A 74 -35.69 -16.05 -33.60
CA LYS A 74 -35.89 -14.99 -32.64
C LYS A 74 -35.40 -15.58 -31.34
N LEU A 75 -34.21 -15.20 -30.90
CA LEU A 75 -33.73 -15.45 -29.57
C LEU A 75 -34.78 -14.81 -28.66
N LYS A 76 -35.74 -15.62 -28.22
CA LYS A 76 -36.62 -15.22 -27.14
C LYS A 76 -35.72 -15.09 -25.93
N PHE A 77 -35.28 -13.89 -25.63
CA PHE A 77 -34.76 -13.54 -24.31
C PHE A 77 -35.95 -13.73 -23.37
N GLU A 78 -36.03 -14.90 -22.80
CA GLU A 78 -36.92 -15.14 -21.70
C GLU A 78 -36.46 -14.29 -20.55
N LYS A 79 -37.16 -13.17 -20.30
CA LYS A 79 -36.97 -12.36 -19.09
C LYS A 79 -37.31 -13.29 -17.93
N LYS A 80 -36.26 -13.89 -17.34
CA LYS A 80 -36.38 -14.65 -16.12
C LYS A 80 -36.76 -13.63 -15.04
N ASN A 81 -38.06 -13.58 -14.73
CA ASN A 81 -38.54 -12.78 -13.62
C ASN A 81 -37.97 -13.40 -12.34
N TYR A 82 -36.90 -12.80 -11.80
CA TYR A 82 -36.40 -13.15 -10.49
C TYR A 82 -37.44 -12.72 -9.46
N HIS A 83 -38.21 -13.68 -8.96
CA HIS A 83 -39.00 -13.44 -7.76
C HIS A 83 -38.01 -13.20 -6.61
N ILE A 84 -37.83 -11.95 -6.28
CA ILE A 84 -37.05 -11.53 -5.10
C ILE A 84 -37.87 -12.00 -3.91
N THR A 85 -37.44 -13.08 -3.29
CA THR A 85 -38.07 -13.56 -2.05
C THR A 85 -37.71 -12.66 -0.90
N LYS A 86 -38.53 -12.57 0.15
CA LYS A 86 -38.24 -11.81 1.36
C LYS A 86 -36.84 -12.14 1.92
N ASN A 87 -36.47 -13.42 1.87
CA ASN A 87 -35.16 -13.89 2.34
C ASN A 87 -33.99 -13.34 1.53
N SER A 88 -34.12 -13.19 0.21
CA SER A 88 -33.06 -12.60 -0.62
C SER A 88 -32.90 -11.09 -0.37
N LEU A 89 -33.97 -10.38 0.00
CA LEU A 89 -33.91 -8.98 0.41
C LEU A 89 -33.20 -8.83 1.76
N ILE A 90 -33.49 -9.70 2.72
CA ILE A 90 -32.84 -9.72 4.02
C ILE A 90 -31.32 -9.98 3.84
N LEU A 91 -30.97 -11.01 3.08
CA LEU A 91 -29.57 -11.35 2.79
C LEU A 91 -28.84 -10.18 2.09
N ALA A 92 -29.48 -9.52 1.14
CA ALA A 92 -28.90 -8.34 0.48
C ALA A 92 -28.68 -7.18 1.47
N GLY A 93 -29.61 -6.98 2.41
CA GLY A 93 -29.49 -6.00 3.49
C GLY A 93 -28.32 -6.32 4.44
N GLU A 94 -28.16 -7.58 4.81
CA GLU A 94 -27.04 -8.03 5.65
C GLU A 94 -25.70 -7.79 4.98
N ILE A 95 -25.56 -8.17 3.70
CA ILE A 95 -24.33 -7.93 2.91
C ILE A 95 -24.03 -6.44 2.82
N LEU A 96 -25.04 -5.61 2.53
CA LEU A 96 -24.88 -4.17 2.47
C LEU A 96 -24.40 -3.59 3.81
N CYS A 97 -25.00 -4.03 4.92
CA CYS A 97 -24.61 -3.61 6.26
C CYS A 97 -23.16 -3.98 6.57
N VAL A 98 -22.75 -5.22 6.28
CA VAL A 98 -21.35 -5.67 6.46
C VAL A 98 -20.38 -4.83 5.60
N CYS A 99 -20.73 -4.57 4.35
CA CYS A 99 -19.91 -3.72 3.47
C CYS A 99 -19.78 -2.29 4.02
N LEU A 100 -20.87 -1.69 4.50
CA LEU A 100 -20.84 -0.36 5.11
C LEU A 100 -19.95 -0.32 6.35
N VAL A 101 -20.09 -1.32 7.25
CA VAL A 101 -19.22 -1.44 8.43
C VAL A 101 -17.76 -1.59 8.02
N ALA A 102 -17.45 -2.43 7.03
CA ALA A 102 -16.09 -2.61 6.53
C ALA A 102 -15.51 -1.29 5.98
N VAL A 103 -16.28 -0.54 5.19
CA VAL A 103 -15.85 0.77 4.67
C VAL A 103 -15.60 1.76 5.79
N LEU A 104 -16.48 1.81 6.79
CA LEU A 104 -16.28 2.68 7.96
C LEU A 104 -15.00 2.31 8.73
N LEU A 105 -14.77 1.01 8.97
CA LEU A 105 -13.55 0.56 9.65
C LEU A 105 -12.29 0.97 8.87
N ILE A 106 -12.27 0.78 7.56
CA ILE A 106 -11.13 1.19 6.72
C ILE A 106 -10.96 2.71 6.74
N ALA A 107 -12.05 3.48 6.68
CA ALA A 107 -11.99 4.94 6.68
C ALA A 107 -11.41 5.50 7.99
N PHE A 108 -11.69 4.87 9.12
CA PHE A 108 -11.22 5.36 10.42
C PHE A 108 -9.89 4.78 10.86
N PHE A 109 -9.65 3.49 10.63
CA PHE A 109 -8.44 2.79 11.09
C PHE A 109 -7.38 2.61 10.00
N GLY A 110 -7.70 2.88 8.74
CA GLY A 110 -6.84 2.59 7.59
C GLY A 110 -5.93 3.73 7.13
N HIS A 111 -5.82 4.83 7.88
CA HIS A 111 -4.93 5.93 7.49
C HIS A 111 -3.46 5.51 7.63
N ARG A 112 -2.76 5.52 6.49
CA ARG A 112 -1.34 5.16 6.42
C ARG A 112 -0.48 6.41 6.49
N VAL A 113 0.53 6.36 7.34
CA VAL A 113 1.55 7.42 7.47
C VAL A 113 2.91 6.75 7.37
N SER A 114 3.81 7.31 6.55
CA SER A 114 5.19 6.85 6.50
C SER A 114 6.01 7.63 7.53
N ASN A 115 6.81 6.93 8.31
CA ASN A 115 7.75 7.55 9.22
C ASN A 115 8.91 8.15 8.42
N ALA A 116 9.18 9.44 8.62
CA ALA A 116 10.31 10.12 8.04
C ALA A 116 11.34 10.41 9.14
N GLY A 117 12.55 9.89 8.99
CA GLY A 117 13.63 10.04 9.95
C GLY A 117 13.69 8.95 11.01
N ASP A 118 14.74 9.00 11.83
CA ASP A 118 15.09 7.95 12.78
C ASP A 118 14.64 8.24 14.22
N ALA A 119 13.82 9.28 14.40
CA ALA A 119 13.42 9.76 15.73
C ALA A 119 12.65 8.75 16.58
N MET A 120 12.01 7.77 15.95
CA MET A 120 11.25 6.72 16.64
C MET A 120 11.97 5.37 16.66
N SER A 121 13.21 5.31 16.16
CA SER A 121 14.04 4.10 16.26
C SER A 121 14.32 3.78 17.74
N PRO A 122 14.33 2.51 18.15
CA PRO A 122 14.09 1.29 17.35
C PRO A 122 12.62 0.89 17.24
N THR A 123 11.66 1.64 17.78
CA THR A 123 10.24 1.26 17.77
C THR A 123 9.63 1.32 16.37
N ILE A 124 9.97 2.35 15.60
CA ILE A 124 9.54 2.57 14.22
C ILE A 124 10.74 3.11 13.45
N GLU A 125 11.19 2.39 12.44
CA GLU A 125 12.34 2.79 11.64
C GLU A 125 11.98 3.78 10.53
N ASN A 126 13.00 4.40 9.95
CA ASN A 126 12.84 5.31 8.84
C ASN A 126 12.24 4.60 7.61
N GLY A 127 11.23 5.23 7.01
CA GLY A 127 10.52 4.69 5.84
C GLY A 127 9.44 3.67 6.16
N GLU A 128 9.32 3.21 7.42
CA GLU A 128 8.24 2.31 7.81
C GLU A 128 6.87 2.99 7.73
N VAL A 129 5.87 2.18 7.38
CA VAL A 129 4.48 2.64 7.24
C VAL A 129 3.67 2.17 8.43
N VAL A 130 3.00 3.12 9.07
CA VAL A 130 2.15 2.85 10.22
C VAL A 130 0.69 3.20 9.95
N LEU A 131 -0.20 2.54 10.67
CA LEU A 131 -1.63 2.85 10.68
C LEU A 131 -1.95 3.81 11.81
N VAL A 132 -2.72 4.83 11.48
CA VAL A 132 -3.13 5.89 12.39
C VAL A 132 -4.64 5.85 12.59
N ASP A 133 -5.05 5.78 13.84
CA ASP A 133 -6.45 5.84 14.27
C ASP A 133 -6.80 7.28 14.65
N ARG A 134 -7.75 7.84 13.92
CA ARG A 134 -8.21 9.22 14.13
C ARG A 134 -9.34 9.32 15.14
N LEU A 135 -10.19 8.29 15.25
CA LEU A 135 -11.36 8.29 16.14
C LEU A 135 -11.00 8.41 17.60
N ILE A 136 -9.92 7.75 18.02
CA ILE A 136 -9.53 7.73 19.44
C ILE A 136 -9.14 9.12 19.92
N VAL A 137 -8.53 9.94 19.06
CA VAL A 137 -8.11 11.29 19.44
C VAL A 137 -9.30 12.21 19.61
N ASP A 138 -10.32 12.08 18.75
CA ASP A 138 -11.54 12.89 18.84
C ASP A 138 -12.43 12.50 20.05
N MET A 139 -12.38 11.25 20.47
CA MET A 139 -13.26 10.71 21.51
C MET A 139 -12.59 10.59 22.89
N LYS A 140 -11.28 10.48 22.96
CA LYS A 140 -10.55 10.21 24.21
C LYS A 140 -9.17 10.84 24.19
N THR A 141 -8.83 11.55 25.25
CA THR A 141 -7.48 12.11 25.45
C THR A 141 -6.43 11.00 25.39
N PRO A 142 -5.40 11.15 24.55
CA PRO A 142 -4.32 10.18 24.49
C PRO A 142 -3.61 10.03 25.84
N SER A 143 -3.28 8.81 26.20
CA SER A 143 -2.59 8.52 27.46
C SER A 143 -1.07 8.54 27.26
N ARG A 144 -0.33 8.71 28.36
CA ARG A 144 1.13 8.62 28.39
C ARG A 144 1.63 7.32 27.79
N GLY A 145 2.74 7.39 27.04
CA GLY A 145 3.33 6.29 26.29
C GLY A 145 2.67 6.01 24.94
N THR A 146 1.56 6.68 24.62
CA THR A 146 0.94 6.54 23.29
C THR A 146 1.78 7.20 22.23
N VAL A 147 2.02 6.51 21.12
CA VAL A 147 2.64 7.07 19.92
C VAL A 147 1.58 7.78 19.10
N VAL A 148 1.83 9.02 18.74
CA VAL A 148 0.91 9.87 17.97
C VAL A 148 1.59 10.42 16.73
N ALA A 149 0.79 10.61 15.67
CA ALA A 149 1.17 11.39 14.51
C ALA A 149 0.56 12.79 14.66
N PHE A 150 1.35 13.84 14.48
CA PHE A 150 0.92 15.23 14.63
C PHE A 150 1.57 16.13 13.59
N ARG A 151 1.07 17.34 13.46
CA ARG A 151 1.64 18.41 12.63
C ARG A 151 2.02 19.57 13.51
N PRO A 152 3.30 19.95 13.55
CA PRO A 152 3.69 21.16 14.22
C PRO A 152 2.94 22.37 13.68
N ASP A 153 2.45 23.22 14.56
CA ASP A 153 1.66 24.44 14.24
C ASP A 153 0.41 24.18 13.39
N GLY A 154 -0.08 22.96 13.31
CA GLY A 154 -1.24 22.59 12.50
C GLY A 154 -1.06 22.76 10.99
N ASN A 155 0.17 23.01 10.52
CA ASN A 155 0.47 23.27 9.13
C ASN A 155 0.29 22.00 8.27
N ARG A 156 -0.67 22.03 7.33
CA ARG A 156 -1.00 20.89 6.47
C ARG A 156 0.05 20.60 5.39
N GLU A 157 0.94 21.52 5.12
CA GLU A 157 2.02 21.36 4.15
C GLU A 157 3.25 20.65 4.74
N VAL A 158 3.35 20.58 6.06
CA VAL A 158 4.43 19.88 6.76
C VAL A 158 4.12 18.39 6.88
N HIS A 159 5.15 17.58 6.75
CA HIS A 159 5.06 16.15 7.00
C HIS A 159 4.60 15.86 8.42
N LEU A 160 3.80 14.80 8.58
CA LEU A 160 3.42 14.31 9.90
C LEU A 160 4.65 13.81 10.65
N LEU A 161 4.84 14.32 11.85
CA LEU A 161 5.83 13.81 12.79
C LEU A 161 5.20 12.72 13.66
N ILE A 162 5.96 11.66 13.92
CA ILE A 162 5.53 10.57 14.78
C ILE A 162 6.38 10.62 16.05
N ARG A 163 5.76 10.78 17.22
CA ARG A 163 6.46 10.87 18.51
C ARG A 163 5.62 10.23 19.62
N ARG A 164 6.25 9.96 20.75
CA ARG A 164 5.62 9.37 21.94
C ARG A 164 5.22 10.43 22.92
N ILE A 165 3.99 10.37 23.43
CA ILE A 165 3.50 11.24 24.49
C ILE A 165 4.17 10.87 25.81
N VAL A 166 4.85 11.83 26.39
CA VAL A 166 5.52 11.73 27.70
C VAL A 166 4.84 12.62 28.73
N GLY A 167 4.48 13.86 28.38
CA GLY A 167 3.74 14.77 29.23
C GLY A 167 2.27 14.87 28.87
N LEU A 168 1.41 14.95 29.87
CA LEU A 168 -0.04 15.09 29.73
C LEU A 168 -0.48 16.51 30.09
N PRO A 169 -1.66 16.95 29.62
CA PRO A 169 -2.22 18.25 29.95
C PRO A 169 -2.22 18.55 31.46
N GLY A 170 -1.77 19.75 31.80
CA GLY A 170 -1.72 20.24 33.19
C GLY A 170 -0.49 19.78 33.99
N GLU A 171 0.37 18.95 33.46
CA GLU A 171 1.60 18.49 34.12
C GLU A 171 2.77 19.48 33.93
N THR A 172 3.72 19.40 34.84
CA THR A 172 5.01 20.10 34.74
C THR A 172 6.08 19.09 34.35
N ILE A 173 6.79 19.36 33.25
CA ILE A 173 7.84 18.51 32.70
C ILE A 173 9.19 19.18 32.87
N GLN A 174 10.18 18.40 33.27
CA GLN A 174 11.59 18.82 33.27
C GLN A 174 12.49 17.65 32.98
N ILE A 175 13.58 17.91 32.29
CA ILE A 175 14.63 16.92 32.02
C ILE A 175 15.88 17.34 32.77
N LYS A 176 16.32 16.51 33.72
CA LYS A 176 17.52 16.72 34.54
C LYS A 176 18.37 15.44 34.48
N ASP A 177 19.66 15.61 34.30
CA ASP A 177 20.64 14.51 34.33
C ASP A 177 20.21 13.33 33.43
N GLY A 178 19.72 13.63 32.21
CA GLY A 178 19.25 12.62 31.26
C GLY A 178 17.92 11.95 31.60
N THR A 179 17.26 12.38 32.67
CA THR A 179 16.04 11.75 33.18
C THR A 179 14.85 12.72 33.12
N VAL A 180 13.68 12.20 32.74
CA VAL A 180 12.44 12.96 32.69
C VAL A 180 11.77 13.01 34.05
N TYR A 181 11.48 14.22 34.53
CA TYR A 181 10.69 14.47 35.72
C TYR A 181 9.32 15.01 35.35
N ILE A 182 8.29 14.46 35.99
CA ILE A 182 6.90 14.89 35.82
C ILE A 182 6.34 15.27 37.19
N ASN A 183 5.90 16.51 37.32
CA ASN A 183 5.49 17.08 38.59
C ASN A 183 6.51 16.84 39.73
N GLY A 184 7.79 17.01 39.40
CA GLY A 184 8.93 16.82 40.29
C GLY A 184 9.27 15.37 40.66
N LYS A 185 8.61 14.38 40.03
CA LYS A 185 8.88 12.95 40.25
C LYS A 185 9.53 12.32 39.03
N GLU A 186 10.57 11.54 39.25
CA GLU A 186 11.25 10.77 38.19
C GLU A 186 10.28 9.81 37.50
N GLN A 187 10.24 9.85 36.19
CA GLN A 187 9.39 9.01 35.37
C GLN A 187 10.20 7.98 34.57
N LYS A 188 10.04 6.69 34.92
CA LYS A 188 10.70 5.58 34.24
C LYS A 188 9.77 4.76 33.34
N LYS A 189 8.45 4.86 33.56
CA LYS A 189 7.48 4.09 32.80
C LYS A 189 7.05 4.82 31.52
N HIS A 190 6.90 4.06 30.45
CA HIS A 190 6.43 4.54 29.16
C HIS A 190 7.34 5.58 28.48
N ILE A 191 8.60 5.60 28.87
CA ILE A 191 9.67 6.37 28.23
C ILE A 191 10.66 5.32 27.70
N HIS A 192 10.77 5.21 26.40
CA HIS A 192 11.64 4.25 25.73
C HIS A 192 13.01 4.85 25.39
N VAL A 193 13.27 6.05 25.86
CA VAL A 193 14.55 6.76 25.68
C VAL A 193 15.50 6.30 26.78
N SER A 194 16.73 5.98 26.43
CA SER A 194 17.71 5.47 27.37
C SER A 194 18.21 6.57 28.30
N GLU A 195 19.00 7.48 27.82
CA GLU A 195 19.52 8.62 28.57
C GLU A 195 19.52 9.84 27.66
N ILE A 196 18.79 10.88 28.04
CA ILE A 196 18.64 12.07 27.23
C ILE A 196 19.86 12.97 27.40
N LYS A 197 20.71 13.05 26.38
CA LYS A 197 21.93 13.88 26.41
C LYS A 197 21.63 15.36 26.36
N ASP A 198 20.62 15.76 25.58
CA ASP A 198 20.21 17.14 25.41
C ASP A 198 18.77 17.35 25.87
N ALA A 199 18.59 18.11 26.93
CA ALA A 199 17.30 18.45 27.49
C ALA A 199 16.56 19.54 26.70
N GLY A 200 17.29 20.29 25.85
CA GLY A 200 16.74 21.41 25.10
C GLY A 200 15.97 22.42 25.99
N ILE A 201 14.79 22.83 25.53
CA ILE A 201 13.95 23.77 26.31
C ILE A 201 13.40 23.15 27.62
N ALA A 202 13.41 21.80 27.73
CA ALA A 202 12.93 21.10 28.93
C ALA A 202 14.00 21.02 30.05
N SER A 203 15.17 21.68 29.89
CA SER A 203 16.10 21.90 30.99
C SER A 203 15.45 22.72 32.10
N ASP A 204 14.59 23.64 31.73
CA ASP A 204 13.73 24.38 32.64
C ASP A 204 12.37 23.71 32.81
N GLU A 205 11.64 24.07 33.87
CA GLU A 205 10.31 23.52 34.09
C GLU A 205 9.29 24.06 33.10
N ILE A 206 8.71 23.16 32.29
CA ILE A 206 7.65 23.47 31.34
C ILE A 206 6.32 23.05 31.93
N LYS A 207 5.43 23.98 32.19
CA LYS A 207 4.07 23.71 32.63
C LYS A 207 3.13 23.59 31.42
N LEU A 208 2.58 22.40 31.21
CA LEU A 208 1.65 22.13 30.13
C LEU A 208 0.28 22.74 30.40
N GLY A 209 -0.33 23.33 29.38
CA GLY A 209 -1.71 23.81 29.41
C GLY A 209 -2.72 22.68 29.44
N LYS A 210 -4.04 23.02 29.35
CA LYS A 210 -5.12 22.04 29.40
C LYS A 210 -5.21 21.11 28.21
N ASP A 211 -4.70 21.56 27.04
CA ASP A 211 -4.74 20.85 25.78
C ASP A 211 -3.35 20.64 25.18
N GLU A 212 -2.33 20.71 26.01
CA GLU A 212 -0.93 20.63 25.62
C GLU A 212 -0.30 19.30 26.05
N TYR A 213 0.48 18.73 25.15
CA TYR A 213 1.21 17.50 25.35
C TYR A 213 2.70 17.74 25.14
N PHE A 214 3.51 17.02 25.89
CA PHE A 214 4.94 16.95 25.66
C PHE A 214 5.29 15.62 25.03
N VAL A 215 5.91 15.64 23.86
CA VAL A 215 6.22 14.45 23.09
C VAL A 215 7.72 14.28 22.92
N LEU A 216 8.20 13.05 22.97
CA LEU A 216 9.61 12.69 22.71
C LEU A 216 9.72 11.66 21.59
N GLY A 217 10.85 11.67 20.91
CA GLY A 217 11.32 10.56 20.11
C GLY A 217 11.77 9.40 20.99
N ASP A 218 11.71 8.18 20.48
CA ASP A 218 12.29 7.01 21.13
C ASP A 218 13.81 6.96 20.94
N ASN A 219 14.32 7.67 19.94
CA ASN A 219 15.74 7.89 19.70
C ASN A 219 16.17 9.24 20.31
N GLU A 220 17.05 9.19 21.30
CA GLU A 220 17.57 10.36 22.00
C GLU A 220 18.39 11.33 21.12
N GLU A 221 19.05 10.79 20.10
CA GLU A 221 19.89 11.57 19.17
C GLU A 221 19.07 12.43 18.21
N SER A 222 17.79 12.15 18.06
CA SER A 222 16.90 12.97 17.24
C SER A 222 16.37 14.15 18.03
N GLY A 223 16.79 15.35 17.66
CA GLY A 223 16.32 16.59 18.29
C GLY A 223 14.99 17.14 17.77
N GLU A 224 14.28 16.41 16.93
CA GLU A 224 13.00 16.85 16.34
C GLU A 224 11.79 16.43 17.18
N ASP A 225 11.75 16.86 18.43
CA ASP A 225 10.64 16.60 19.36
C ASP A 225 10.39 17.83 20.27
N SER A 226 9.61 17.69 21.33
CA SER A 226 9.25 18.81 22.22
C SER A 226 10.43 19.44 22.97
N ARG A 227 11.63 18.86 22.90
CA ARG A 227 12.86 19.48 23.43
C ARG A 227 13.33 20.63 22.54
N SER A 228 13.01 20.60 21.26
CA SER A 228 13.36 21.63 20.30
C SER A 228 12.37 22.79 20.33
N GLU A 229 12.85 24.03 20.24
CA GLU A 229 12.01 25.22 20.09
C GLU A 229 11.13 25.17 18.83
N THR A 230 11.57 24.45 17.80
CA THR A 230 10.83 24.33 16.53
C THR A 230 9.59 23.46 16.63
N VAL A 231 9.55 22.51 17.56
CA VAL A 231 8.38 21.65 17.81
C VAL A 231 7.64 22.12 19.07
N GLY A 232 8.36 22.32 20.16
CA GLY A 232 7.79 22.77 21.43
C GLY A 232 6.70 21.84 21.96
N VAL A 233 5.77 22.42 22.71
CA VAL A 233 4.59 21.69 23.20
C VAL A 233 3.57 21.49 22.07
N VAL A 234 2.99 20.30 22.00
CA VAL A 234 2.03 19.91 20.96
C VAL A 234 0.62 20.07 21.49
N LYS A 235 -0.22 20.80 20.77
CA LYS A 235 -1.63 20.98 21.13
C LYS A 235 -2.48 19.79 20.69
N ALA A 236 -3.58 19.57 21.37
CA ALA A 236 -4.50 18.48 21.07
C ALA A 236 -5.05 18.54 19.62
N ASP A 237 -5.29 19.72 19.08
CA ASP A 237 -5.78 19.94 17.71
C ASP A 237 -4.73 19.72 16.62
N GLU A 238 -3.44 19.72 16.99
CA GLU A 238 -2.33 19.38 16.10
C GLU A 238 -2.17 17.87 15.93
N ILE A 239 -2.73 17.07 16.86
CA ILE A 239 -2.64 15.62 16.85
C ILE A 239 -3.57 15.07 15.76
N TYR A 240 -2.96 14.52 14.71
CA TYR A 240 -3.69 13.88 13.60
C TYR A 240 -4.34 12.57 13.99
N GLY A 241 -3.68 11.78 14.85
CA GLY A 241 -4.22 10.52 15.31
C GLY A 241 -3.21 9.69 16.09
N LYS A 242 -3.68 8.57 16.64
CA LYS A 242 -2.89 7.60 17.37
C LYS A 242 -2.29 6.56 16.44
N VAL A 243 -0.99 6.37 16.50
CA VAL A 243 -0.32 5.25 15.84
C VAL A 243 -0.58 3.96 16.63
N TRP A 244 -1.08 2.93 15.94
CA TRP A 244 -1.46 1.70 16.62
C TRP A 244 -0.88 0.43 16.01
N PHE A 245 -0.54 0.44 14.72
CA PHE A 245 -0.04 -0.74 14.02
C PHE A 245 1.02 -0.36 12.98
N ASN A 246 2.10 -1.13 12.91
CA ASN A 246 3.13 -1.04 11.89
C ASN A 246 2.86 -2.10 10.81
N VAL A 247 2.66 -1.66 9.55
CA VAL A 247 2.35 -2.55 8.42
C VAL A 247 3.56 -2.89 7.57
N SER A 248 4.74 -2.34 7.90
CA SER A 248 5.97 -2.63 7.17
C SER A 248 6.38 -4.08 7.42
N SER A 249 6.80 -4.75 6.36
CA SER A 249 7.32 -6.13 6.47
C SER A 249 8.69 -6.11 7.16
N GLY A 250 8.82 -6.83 8.28
CA GLY A 250 10.07 -6.91 9.02
C GLY A 250 9.85 -7.23 10.49
N GLU A 251 10.85 -6.95 11.30
CA GLU A 251 10.83 -7.24 12.74
C GLU A 251 9.79 -6.42 13.51
N HIS A 252 9.41 -5.24 12.98
CA HIS A 252 8.49 -4.30 13.63
C HIS A 252 7.03 -4.48 13.19
N PHE A 253 6.71 -5.48 12.37
CA PHE A 253 5.33 -5.75 11.97
C PHE A 253 4.47 -6.09 13.19
N GLY A 254 3.44 -5.29 13.44
CA GLY A 254 2.53 -5.54 14.55
C GLY A 254 2.05 -4.30 15.28
N PHE A 255 1.52 -4.52 16.49
CA PHE A 255 1.03 -3.42 17.32
C PHE A 255 2.19 -2.61 17.90
N VAL A 256 2.09 -1.29 17.77
CA VAL A 256 3.06 -0.37 18.36
C VAL A 256 2.90 -0.38 19.87
N LYS A 257 3.98 -0.74 20.57
CA LYS A 257 4.01 -0.83 22.04
C LYS A 257 3.97 0.55 22.68
N ARG A 258 3.31 0.61 23.82
CA ARG A 258 3.32 1.78 24.70
C ARG A 258 4.59 1.82 25.53
#